data_3d8c7f6fc05632f3bf8a6c304bb5696c
#
_entry.id   3d8c7f6fc05632f3bf8a6c304bb5696c
#
_cell.length_a   1.000
_cell.length_b   1.000
_cell.length_c   1.000
_cell.angle_alpha   90.00
_cell.angle_beta   90.00
_cell.angle_gamma   90.00
#
_symmetry.space_group_name_H-M   'P 1'
#
loop_
_entity.id
_entity.type
_entity.pdbx_description
1 polymer ?
#
loop_
_entity_poly.entity_id
_entity_poly.type
_entity_poly.pdbx_seq_one_letter_code
_entity_poly.pdbx_strand_id
1 'polypeptide(L)'
;MAYVSRGFIPQTSLASNLGFTRPMYIPAGNATATALYDIVKVSTSGSTADTAGVPAGLMGCVRVSDKDDVPCGVIVGFIADPDYLNQTYRSASTARVALVNYDPQVVLEAQEDDNGTTLAVARIGTPVDLVPGSIDTVTGTSGMQISSATLAGSPGMFRLQQRSFAVDNAAIAGTNTKWLVTINTHQFKATA
;
A
#
# COMPACT_ATOMS: atom_id res chain seq x y z
N MET A 1 21.22 -11.98 -5.52
CA MET A 1 20.65 -10.61 -5.60
C MET A 1 19.77 -10.45 -4.36
N ALA A 2 19.93 -9.36 -3.61
CA ALA A 2 18.99 -9.04 -2.55
C ALA A 2 17.65 -8.64 -3.21
N TYR A 3 16.57 -9.32 -2.85
CA TYR A 3 15.23 -8.94 -3.27
C TYR A 3 14.82 -7.72 -2.46
N VAL A 4 14.53 -6.62 -3.15
CA VAL A 4 14.05 -5.38 -2.52
C VAL A 4 12.53 -5.34 -2.68
N SER A 5 11.81 -5.33 -1.57
CA SER A 5 10.37 -5.11 -1.57
C SER A 5 10.07 -3.74 -2.18
N ARG A 6 9.00 -3.66 -2.98
CA ARG A 6 8.54 -2.41 -3.60
C ARG A 6 7.13 -2.00 -3.16
N GLY A 7 6.60 -2.66 -2.11
CA GLY A 7 5.25 -2.41 -1.63
C GLY A 7 4.17 -3.03 -2.52
N PHE A 8 3.03 -2.38 -2.62
CA PHE A 8 1.83 -2.86 -3.29
C PHE A 8 1.61 -2.12 -4.61
N ILE A 9 2.04 -2.72 -5.70
CA ILE A 9 2.02 -2.11 -7.05
C ILE A 9 0.67 -2.39 -7.72
N PRO A 10 -0.15 -1.37 -8.05
CA PRO A 10 -1.40 -1.56 -8.78
C PRO A 10 -1.14 -2.14 -10.17
N GLN A 11 -1.84 -3.21 -10.52
CA GLN A 11 -1.75 -3.87 -11.82
C GLN A 11 -2.99 -3.61 -12.67
N THR A 12 -4.18 -3.81 -12.10
CA THR A 12 -5.46 -3.65 -12.78
C THR A 12 -6.57 -3.46 -11.74
N SER A 13 -7.80 -3.22 -12.19
CA SER A 13 -8.98 -3.28 -11.35
C SER A 13 -9.95 -4.32 -11.88
N LEU A 14 -10.65 -5.02 -10.99
CA LEU A 14 -11.71 -5.97 -11.36
C LEU A 14 -12.97 -5.25 -11.83
N ALA A 15 -13.14 -3.97 -11.49
CA ALA A 15 -14.31 -3.18 -11.88
C ALA A 15 -14.09 -2.37 -13.16
N SER A 16 -12.86 -1.93 -13.42
CA SER A 16 -12.54 -1.02 -14.53
C SER A 16 -11.06 -1.10 -14.88
N ASN A 17 -10.72 -0.82 -16.12
CA ASN A 17 -9.32 -0.68 -16.55
C ASN A 17 -8.67 0.62 -16.06
N LEU A 18 -9.47 1.54 -15.48
CA LEU A 18 -9.03 2.81 -14.95
C LEU A 18 -9.17 2.77 -13.42
N GLY A 19 -8.07 2.67 -12.72
CA GLY A 19 -8.05 2.81 -11.26
C GLY A 19 -8.54 4.21 -10.84
N PHE A 20 -9.32 4.28 -9.76
CA PHE A 20 -9.79 5.55 -9.21
C PHE A 20 -8.71 6.17 -8.34
N THR A 21 -8.13 7.27 -8.79
CA THR A 21 -7.10 8.01 -8.06
C THR A 21 -7.64 9.36 -7.62
N ARG A 22 -7.39 9.73 -6.38
CA ARG A 22 -7.74 11.04 -5.82
C ARG A 22 -6.60 11.61 -4.97
N PRO A 23 -6.49 12.94 -4.86
CA PRO A 23 -5.59 13.56 -3.93
C PRO A 23 -6.09 13.37 -2.49
N MET A 24 -5.18 12.99 -1.60
CA MET A 24 -5.41 12.89 -0.15
C MET A 24 -4.28 13.56 0.61
N TYR A 25 -4.60 14.12 1.75
CA TYR A 25 -3.67 14.86 2.59
C TYR A 25 -2.98 13.97 3.61
N ILE A 26 -1.66 14.02 3.68
CA ILE A 26 -0.90 13.41 4.76
C ILE A 26 -0.48 14.53 5.73
N PRO A 27 -0.98 14.52 6.98
CA PRO A 27 -0.76 15.62 7.92
C PRO A 27 0.69 15.69 8.41
N ALA A 28 1.17 16.92 8.65
CA ALA A 28 2.50 17.16 9.21
C ALA A 28 2.71 16.50 10.58
N GLY A 29 1.65 16.34 11.35
CA GLY A 29 1.71 15.66 12.65
C GLY A 29 2.00 14.15 12.58
N ASN A 30 1.97 13.54 11.38
CA ASN A 30 2.31 12.13 11.21
C ASN A 30 3.83 11.94 11.18
N ALA A 31 4.36 11.29 12.22
CA ALA A 31 5.80 11.03 12.39
C ALA A 31 6.34 9.90 11.50
N THR A 32 5.49 9.18 10.77
CA THR A 32 5.89 8.06 9.91
C THR A 32 6.12 8.55 8.48
N ALA A 33 7.30 8.34 7.93
CA ALA A 33 7.59 8.59 6.52
C ALA A 33 6.72 7.68 5.64
N THR A 34 6.35 8.17 4.45
CA THR A 34 5.42 7.49 3.55
C THR A 34 5.96 7.50 2.13
N ALA A 35 5.87 6.38 1.42
CA ALA A 35 6.49 6.16 0.13
C ALA A 35 5.48 5.75 -0.95
N LEU A 36 5.92 5.67 -2.20
CA LEU A 36 5.14 5.07 -3.28
C LEU A 36 4.82 3.61 -2.93
N TYR A 37 3.59 3.21 -3.24
CA TYR A 37 3.07 1.86 -3.02
C TYR A 37 2.88 1.47 -1.55
N ASP A 38 2.89 2.45 -0.62
CA ASP A 38 2.38 2.24 0.72
C ASP A 38 0.85 2.09 0.71
N ILE A 39 0.36 1.16 1.50
CA ILE A 39 -1.06 1.06 1.84
C ILE A 39 -1.40 2.12 2.89
N VAL A 40 -2.52 2.81 2.67
CA VAL A 40 -2.99 3.90 3.54
C VAL A 40 -4.40 3.67 4.03
N LYS A 41 -4.70 4.27 5.18
CA LYS A 41 -6.05 4.36 5.77
C LYS A 41 -6.46 5.83 5.89
N VAL A 42 -7.77 6.09 5.95
CA VAL A 42 -8.30 7.43 6.20
C VAL A 42 -7.87 7.90 7.59
N SER A 43 -7.43 9.15 7.67
CA SER A 43 -7.17 9.87 8.91
C SER A 43 -8.32 10.84 9.19
N THR A 44 -8.61 11.07 10.47
CA THR A 44 -9.55 12.10 10.90
C THR A 44 -9.05 13.54 10.68
N SER A 45 -7.76 13.69 10.39
CA SER A 45 -7.09 14.99 10.16
C SER A 45 -7.02 15.31 8.67
N GLY A 46 -8.07 15.93 8.13
CA GLY A 46 -8.05 16.51 6.79
C GLY A 46 -7.27 17.83 6.72
N SER A 47 -7.06 18.36 5.52
CA SER A 47 -6.45 19.68 5.33
C SER A 47 -7.46 20.78 5.63
N THR A 48 -7.13 21.66 6.56
CA THR A 48 -8.02 22.74 7.05
C THR A 48 -7.67 24.13 6.50
N ALA A 49 -6.48 24.30 5.96
CA ALA A 49 -5.99 25.55 5.42
C ALA A 49 -5.18 25.34 4.15
N ASP A 50 -5.22 26.34 3.25
CA ASP A 50 -4.36 26.36 2.08
C ASP A 50 -2.93 26.69 2.53
N THR A 51 -2.00 25.80 2.22
CA THR A 51 -0.56 25.98 2.39
C THR A 51 0.16 25.64 1.10
N ALA A 52 1.42 26.02 0.96
CA ALA A 52 2.19 25.72 -0.24
C ALA A 52 2.12 24.21 -0.58
N GLY A 53 1.57 23.90 -1.74
CA GLY A 53 1.40 22.52 -2.23
C GLY A 53 0.27 21.70 -1.58
N VAL A 54 -0.48 22.26 -0.62
CA VAL A 54 -1.60 21.56 0.06
C VAL A 54 -2.85 22.42 0.08
N PRO A 55 -3.85 22.17 -0.79
CA PRO A 55 -5.12 22.88 -0.74
C PRO A 55 -5.97 22.43 0.46
N ALA A 56 -6.82 23.33 0.97
CA ALA A 56 -7.81 23.01 1.99
C ALA A 56 -8.88 22.06 1.46
N GLY A 57 -9.51 21.30 2.38
CA GLY A 57 -10.66 20.44 2.06
C GLY A 57 -10.29 19.04 1.57
N LEU A 58 -9.02 18.64 1.58
CA LEU A 58 -8.62 17.28 1.26
C LEU A 58 -8.88 16.33 2.43
N MET A 59 -9.37 15.14 2.13
CA MET A 59 -9.46 14.04 3.08
C MET A 59 -8.07 13.62 3.53
N GLY A 60 -7.89 13.42 4.85
CA GLY A 60 -6.63 12.96 5.41
C GLY A 60 -6.40 11.47 5.18
N CYS A 61 -5.15 11.10 4.99
CA CYS A 61 -4.72 9.70 5.02
C CYS A 61 -3.41 9.54 5.79
N VAL A 62 -3.19 8.35 6.30
CA VAL A 62 -1.95 7.96 6.97
C VAL A 62 -1.56 6.54 6.55
N ARG A 63 -0.28 6.24 6.62
CA ARG A 63 0.26 4.92 6.36
C ARG A 63 -0.35 3.88 7.31
N VAL A 64 -0.76 2.74 6.79
CA VAL A 64 -1.15 1.58 7.60
C VAL A 64 0.08 1.08 8.37
N SER A 65 -0.07 0.84 9.65
CA SER A 65 1.00 0.39 10.55
C SER A 65 0.70 -0.93 11.24
N ASP A 66 -0.56 -1.36 11.20
CA ASP A 66 -1.02 -2.59 11.85
C ASP A 66 -1.85 -3.43 10.88
N LYS A 67 -1.77 -4.77 11.03
CA LYS A 67 -2.57 -5.74 10.27
C LYS A 67 -4.07 -5.61 10.50
N ASP A 68 -4.48 -5.05 11.63
CA ASP A 68 -5.89 -4.85 12.02
C ASP A 68 -6.46 -3.50 11.52
N ASP A 69 -5.62 -2.67 10.89
CA ASP A 69 -6.06 -1.44 10.24
C ASP A 69 -6.93 -1.75 9.02
N VAL A 70 -7.94 -0.91 8.78
CA VAL A 70 -8.76 -1.00 7.56
C VAL A 70 -8.21 -0.05 6.50
N PRO A 71 -7.68 -0.54 5.38
CA PRO A 71 -7.10 0.30 4.34
C PRO A 71 -8.17 1.03 3.53
N CYS A 72 -7.80 2.18 2.96
CA CYS A 72 -8.60 2.92 1.99
C CYS A 72 -8.01 2.95 0.59
N GLY A 73 -6.79 2.45 0.41
CA GLY A 73 -6.14 2.43 -0.89
C GLY A 73 -4.62 2.35 -0.82
N VAL A 74 -4.00 2.60 -1.97
CA VAL A 74 -2.54 2.56 -2.17
C VAL A 74 -2.04 3.87 -2.77
N ILE A 75 -0.88 4.35 -2.33
CA ILE A 75 -0.24 5.55 -2.89
C ILE A 75 0.38 5.21 -4.25
N VAL A 76 -0.03 5.95 -5.28
CA VAL A 76 0.49 5.83 -6.65
C VAL A 76 1.32 7.04 -7.08
N GLY A 77 1.38 8.09 -6.27
CA GLY A 77 2.17 9.27 -6.54
C GLY A 77 2.06 10.30 -5.42
N PHE A 78 2.85 11.36 -5.55
CA PHE A 78 2.77 12.54 -4.71
C PHE A 78 2.66 13.78 -5.59
N ILE A 79 1.89 14.78 -5.16
CA ILE A 79 1.96 16.10 -5.78
C ILE A 79 3.33 16.69 -5.45
N ALA A 80 3.94 17.34 -6.45
CA ALA A 80 5.23 17.98 -6.28
C ALA A 80 5.19 18.98 -5.12
N ASP A 81 6.15 18.88 -4.22
CA ASP A 81 6.35 19.83 -3.15
C ASP A 81 7.29 20.91 -3.66
N PRO A 82 6.87 22.19 -3.70
CA PRO A 82 7.71 23.27 -4.22
C PRO A 82 9.01 23.45 -3.44
N ASP A 83 9.04 23.06 -2.17
CA ASP A 83 10.23 23.17 -1.33
C ASP A 83 11.18 21.97 -1.46
N TYR A 84 10.68 20.83 -1.98
CA TYR A 84 11.41 19.55 -2.06
C TYR A 84 11.15 18.79 -3.36
N LEU A 85 11.47 19.41 -4.51
CA LEU A 85 11.20 18.86 -5.85
C LEU A 85 11.88 17.52 -6.12
N ASN A 86 13.00 17.25 -5.50
CA ASN A 86 13.78 16.02 -5.70
C ASN A 86 13.33 14.85 -4.80
N GLN A 87 12.33 15.05 -3.94
CA GLN A 87 11.93 14.05 -2.98
C GLN A 87 10.82 13.18 -3.53
N THR A 88 11.12 11.91 -3.75
CA THR A 88 10.20 10.91 -4.31
C THR A 88 9.24 10.28 -3.28
N TYR A 89 9.48 10.55 -1.99
CA TYR A 89 8.67 10.06 -0.87
C TYR A 89 8.27 11.23 0.04
N ARG A 90 7.38 11.00 0.99
CA ARG A 90 7.04 11.99 2.03
C ARG A 90 7.89 11.73 3.27
N SER A 91 8.71 12.70 3.68
CA SER A 91 9.46 12.65 4.95
C SER A 91 8.52 12.66 6.16
N ALA A 92 8.99 12.07 7.27
CA ALA A 92 8.30 12.16 8.54
C ALA A 92 8.04 13.63 8.93
N SER A 93 6.91 13.87 9.58
CA SER A 93 6.53 15.17 10.12
C SER A 93 6.44 16.31 9.09
N THR A 94 6.21 16.01 7.81
CA THR A 94 5.93 16.98 6.76
C THR A 94 4.52 16.84 6.22
N ALA A 95 3.85 17.93 5.87
CA ALA A 95 2.59 17.89 5.15
C ALA A 95 2.84 17.56 3.68
N ARG A 96 2.03 16.71 3.07
CA ARG A 96 2.12 16.43 1.63
C ARG A 96 0.80 15.92 1.07
N VAL A 97 0.56 16.13 -0.21
CA VAL A 97 -0.58 15.53 -0.90
C VAL A 97 -0.11 14.29 -1.65
N ALA A 98 -0.74 13.16 -1.30
CA ALA A 98 -0.56 11.88 -1.98
C ALA A 98 -1.68 11.66 -3.00
N LEU A 99 -1.35 11.06 -4.12
CA LEU A 99 -2.32 10.51 -5.07
C LEU A 99 -2.59 9.06 -4.67
N VAL A 100 -3.80 8.81 -4.19
CA VAL A 100 -4.20 7.49 -3.67
C VAL A 100 -5.16 6.83 -4.64
N ASN A 101 -4.81 5.63 -5.10
CA ASN A 101 -5.77 4.75 -5.76
C ASN A 101 -6.65 4.11 -4.67
N TYR A 102 -7.92 4.51 -4.63
CA TYR A 102 -8.89 4.11 -3.62
C TYR A 102 -9.94 3.12 -4.15
N ASP A 103 -9.68 2.49 -5.29
CA ASP A 103 -10.57 1.48 -5.86
C ASP A 103 -10.60 0.23 -4.95
N PRO A 104 -11.77 -0.15 -4.41
CA PRO A 104 -11.89 -1.35 -3.56
C PRO A 104 -11.61 -2.66 -4.30
N GLN A 105 -11.61 -2.64 -5.63
CA GLN A 105 -11.40 -3.80 -6.49
C GLN A 105 -10.04 -3.78 -7.21
N VAL A 106 -9.13 -2.91 -6.78
CA VAL A 106 -7.79 -2.87 -7.34
C VAL A 106 -7.06 -4.18 -7.08
N VAL A 107 -6.41 -4.69 -8.11
CA VAL A 107 -5.50 -5.84 -8.01
C VAL A 107 -4.08 -5.29 -7.85
N LEU A 108 -3.44 -5.67 -6.77
CA LEU A 108 -2.12 -5.22 -6.37
C LEU A 108 -1.13 -6.37 -6.51
N GLU A 109 0.06 -6.10 -7.05
CA GLU A 109 1.20 -7.01 -6.93
C GLU A 109 1.94 -6.70 -5.63
N ALA A 110 2.13 -7.71 -4.79
CA ALA A 110 2.86 -7.60 -3.54
C ALA A 110 3.80 -8.80 -3.37
N GLN A 111 4.93 -8.54 -2.73
CA GLN A 111 5.91 -9.58 -2.40
C GLN A 111 5.60 -10.17 -1.03
N GLU A 112 5.76 -11.49 -0.87
CA GLU A 112 5.71 -12.13 0.44
C GLU A 112 6.96 -11.81 1.26
N ASP A 113 6.81 -11.83 2.59
CA ASP A 113 7.92 -11.64 3.53
C ASP A 113 8.85 -12.86 3.56
N ASP A 114 10.07 -12.65 4.05
CA ASP A 114 11.09 -13.67 4.20
C ASP A 114 11.18 -14.10 5.68
N ASN A 115 10.11 -14.64 6.24
CA ASN A 115 10.07 -15.05 7.65
C ASN A 115 10.34 -16.55 7.87
N GLY A 116 10.90 -17.23 6.89
CA GLY A 116 11.20 -18.65 6.95
C GLY A 116 10.04 -19.56 6.53
N THR A 117 8.89 -19.02 6.18
CA THR A 117 7.77 -19.74 5.57
C THR A 117 7.49 -19.19 4.17
N THR A 118 6.77 -19.94 3.35
CA THR A 118 6.39 -19.53 1.99
C THR A 118 4.90 -19.75 1.75
N LEU A 119 4.30 -18.84 0.99
CA LEU A 119 2.91 -19.02 0.55
C LEU A 119 2.85 -20.10 -0.53
N ALA A 120 2.04 -21.12 -0.30
CA ALA A 120 1.77 -22.16 -1.28
C ALA A 120 0.66 -21.73 -2.24
N VAL A 121 0.68 -22.23 -3.49
CA VAL A 121 -0.37 -22.00 -4.49
C VAL A 121 -1.74 -22.48 -3.99
N ALA A 122 -1.77 -23.50 -3.14
CA ALA A 122 -3.00 -23.98 -2.50
C ALA A 122 -3.70 -22.94 -1.61
N ARG A 123 -3.02 -21.84 -1.26
CA ARG A 123 -3.59 -20.73 -0.48
C ARG A 123 -4.29 -19.65 -1.33
N ILE A 124 -4.31 -19.79 -2.64
CA ILE A 124 -5.09 -18.90 -3.50
C ILE A 124 -6.55 -18.87 -3.04
N GLY A 125 -7.13 -17.69 -2.96
CA GLY A 125 -8.48 -17.45 -2.42
C GLY A 125 -8.53 -17.24 -0.91
N THR A 126 -7.44 -17.51 -0.16
CA THR A 126 -7.39 -17.29 1.29
C THR A 126 -6.95 -15.86 1.63
N PRO A 127 -7.33 -15.35 2.81
CA PRO A 127 -6.87 -14.06 3.29
C PRO A 127 -5.39 -14.12 3.73
N VAL A 128 -4.72 -12.97 3.64
CA VAL A 128 -3.34 -12.74 4.14
C VAL A 128 -3.26 -11.35 4.77
N ASP A 129 -2.31 -11.18 5.69
CA ASP A 129 -2.10 -9.92 6.40
C ASP A 129 -0.98 -9.08 5.77
N LEU A 130 -0.97 -7.80 6.15
CA LEU A 130 0.11 -6.87 5.86
C LEU A 130 1.29 -7.12 6.81
N VAL A 131 2.49 -7.06 6.26
CA VAL A 131 3.73 -6.87 7.03
C VAL A 131 4.22 -5.45 6.78
N PRO A 132 4.19 -4.58 7.79
CA PRO A 132 4.76 -3.25 7.68
C PRO A 132 6.28 -3.37 7.45
N GLY A 133 6.79 -2.61 6.48
CA GLY A 133 8.22 -2.54 6.19
C GLY A 133 8.72 -1.10 6.22
N SER A 134 10.03 -0.90 6.32
CA SER A 134 10.65 0.41 6.18
C SER A 134 10.57 0.89 4.73
N ILE A 135 10.48 2.19 4.53
CA ILE A 135 10.58 2.77 3.19
C ILE A 135 12.03 2.73 2.69
N ASP A 136 12.21 2.58 1.40
CA ASP A 136 13.50 2.83 0.74
C ASP A 136 13.56 4.31 0.36
N THR A 137 14.42 5.07 1.03
CA THR A 137 14.58 6.51 0.80
C THR A 137 15.33 6.84 -0.47
N VAL A 138 16.04 5.88 -1.06
CA VAL A 138 16.78 6.06 -2.31
C VAL A 138 15.85 5.96 -3.51
N THR A 139 15.00 4.95 -3.53
CA THR A 139 14.04 4.74 -4.62
C THR A 139 12.69 5.42 -4.37
N GLY A 140 12.40 5.78 -3.12
CA GLY A 140 11.12 6.35 -2.71
C GLY A 140 9.97 5.33 -2.70
N THR A 141 10.29 4.04 -2.61
CA THR A 141 9.30 2.96 -2.65
C THR A 141 9.05 2.36 -1.27
N SER A 142 7.88 1.75 -1.11
CA SER A 142 7.47 1.07 0.10
C SER A 142 8.25 -0.22 0.34
N GLY A 143 8.54 -0.52 1.60
CA GLY A 143 9.02 -1.84 2.03
C GLY A 143 7.92 -2.76 2.56
N MET A 144 6.64 -2.39 2.39
CA MET A 144 5.51 -3.24 2.82
C MET A 144 5.47 -4.55 2.04
N GLN A 145 5.05 -5.61 2.71
CA GLN A 145 4.95 -6.97 2.16
C GLN A 145 3.66 -7.64 2.63
N ILE A 146 3.33 -8.80 2.06
CA ILE A 146 2.29 -9.68 2.59
C ILE A 146 2.92 -10.77 3.46
N SER A 147 2.23 -11.15 4.52
CA SER A 147 2.69 -12.19 5.43
C SER A 147 2.56 -13.57 4.81
N SER A 148 3.63 -14.34 4.84
CA SER A 148 3.63 -15.76 4.50
C SER A 148 3.14 -16.63 5.65
N ALA A 149 3.07 -16.11 6.88
CA ALA A 149 2.57 -16.80 8.05
C ALA A 149 1.08 -17.14 7.94
N THR A 150 0.66 -18.15 8.69
CA THR A 150 -0.76 -18.48 8.81
C THR A 150 -1.47 -17.42 9.63
N LEU A 151 -2.63 -16.96 9.15
CA LEU A 151 -3.48 -16.03 9.89
C LEU A 151 -3.96 -16.68 11.20
N ALA A 152 -3.70 -16.01 12.30
CA ALA A 152 -4.26 -16.36 13.59
C ALA A 152 -5.46 -15.45 13.89
N GLY A 153 -6.67 -15.88 13.50
CA GLY A 153 -7.91 -15.24 13.94
C GLY A 153 -8.29 -13.90 13.29
N SER A 154 -7.54 -13.42 12.32
CA SER A 154 -7.86 -12.18 11.58
C SER A 154 -8.61 -12.47 10.28
N PRO A 155 -9.53 -11.60 9.83
CA PRO A 155 -10.14 -11.71 8.50
C PRO A 155 -9.13 -11.50 7.36
N GLY A 156 -7.90 -11.08 7.66
CA GLY A 156 -6.84 -10.72 6.72
C GLY A 156 -7.14 -9.45 5.93
N MET A 157 -6.13 -8.61 5.79
CA MET A 157 -6.27 -7.32 5.08
C MET A 157 -6.43 -7.51 3.58
N PHE A 158 -5.77 -8.52 3.01
CA PHE A 158 -5.79 -8.83 1.59
C PHE A 158 -6.27 -10.24 1.33
N ARG A 159 -6.69 -10.51 0.09
CA ARG A 159 -7.03 -11.84 -0.41
C ARG A 159 -6.11 -12.20 -1.56
N LEU A 160 -5.47 -13.36 -1.47
CA LEU A 160 -4.64 -13.91 -2.53
C LEU A 160 -5.50 -14.27 -3.75
N GLN A 161 -5.14 -13.71 -4.92
CA GLN A 161 -5.84 -14.00 -6.18
C GLN A 161 -5.07 -15.03 -7.01
N GLN A 162 -3.81 -14.77 -7.25
CA GLN A 162 -2.94 -15.66 -8.01
C GLN A 162 -1.47 -15.30 -7.78
N ARG A 163 -0.57 -16.17 -8.21
CA ARG A 163 0.86 -15.85 -8.30
C ARG A 163 1.09 -14.85 -9.45
N SER A 164 1.95 -13.87 -9.25
CA SER A 164 2.36 -12.99 -10.35
C SER A 164 3.17 -13.75 -11.40
N PHE A 165 2.87 -13.51 -12.67
CA PHE A 165 3.61 -14.04 -13.82
C PHE A 165 4.74 -13.13 -14.30
N ALA A 166 5.14 -12.13 -13.50
CA ALA A 166 6.28 -11.29 -13.82
C ALA A 166 7.55 -12.15 -14.04
N VAL A 167 8.33 -11.78 -15.03
CA VAL A 167 9.53 -12.55 -15.45
C VAL A 167 10.56 -12.67 -14.32
N ASP A 168 10.59 -11.67 -13.43
CA ASP A 168 11.47 -11.61 -12.27
C ASP A 168 10.89 -12.26 -11.01
N ASN A 169 9.74 -12.93 -11.13
CA ASN A 169 9.15 -13.60 -9.98
C ASN A 169 9.88 -14.92 -9.68
N ALA A 170 10.14 -15.14 -8.38
CA ALA A 170 10.80 -16.35 -7.93
C ALA A 170 10.03 -17.62 -8.36
N ALA A 171 10.75 -18.72 -8.53
CA ALA A 171 10.13 -20.02 -8.76
C ALA A 171 9.16 -20.39 -7.61
N ILE A 172 8.17 -21.22 -7.92
CA ILE A 172 7.20 -21.73 -6.95
C ILE A 172 7.97 -22.28 -5.72
N ALA A 173 7.65 -21.83 -4.52
CA ALA A 173 8.28 -22.23 -3.26
C ALA A 173 9.60 -21.52 -2.91
N GLY A 174 9.77 -20.26 -3.29
CA GLY A 174 10.83 -19.40 -2.75
C GLY A 174 10.28 -18.33 -1.83
N THR A 175 11.04 -17.93 -0.83
CA THR A 175 10.81 -16.67 -0.10
C THR A 175 10.84 -15.50 -1.10
N ASN A 176 10.08 -14.45 -0.82
CA ASN A 176 10.00 -13.27 -1.70
C ASN A 176 9.25 -13.47 -3.03
N THR A 177 8.41 -14.49 -3.15
CA THR A 177 7.50 -14.66 -4.30
C THR A 177 6.52 -13.48 -4.40
N LYS A 178 6.24 -13.03 -5.60
CA LYS A 178 5.25 -11.98 -5.87
C LYS A 178 3.89 -12.60 -6.14
N TRP A 179 2.88 -12.00 -5.54
CA TRP A 179 1.50 -12.42 -5.62
C TRP A 179 0.59 -11.27 -6.05
N LEU A 180 -0.46 -11.59 -6.76
CA LEU A 180 -1.56 -10.66 -6.99
C LEU A 180 -2.57 -10.82 -5.87
N VAL A 181 -2.93 -9.68 -5.25
CA VAL A 181 -3.84 -9.61 -4.12
C VAL A 181 -4.90 -8.52 -4.34
N THR A 182 -6.05 -8.66 -3.71
CA THR A 182 -7.06 -7.61 -3.61
C THR A 182 -7.24 -7.21 -2.14
N ILE A 183 -7.68 -5.98 -1.90
CA ILE A 183 -8.03 -5.54 -0.56
C ILE A 183 -9.31 -6.26 -0.12
N ASN A 184 -9.22 -7.03 0.96
CA ASN A 184 -10.32 -7.81 1.50
C ASN A 184 -11.28 -6.96 2.35
N THR A 185 -10.71 -6.12 3.23
CA THR A 185 -11.42 -5.13 4.03
C THR A 185 -11.06 -3.74 3.53
N HIS A 186 -12.05 -2.92 3.13
CA HIS A 186 -11.78 -1.60 2.54
C HIS A 186 -12.74 -0.55 3.11
N GLN A 187 -12.21 0.62 3.53
CA GLN A 187 -13.00 1.66 4.18
C GLN A 187 -14.15 2.22 3.34
N PHE A 188 -14.03 2.17 2.00
CA PHE A 188 -15.06 2.63 1.06
C PHE A 188 -15.90 1.49 0.47
N LYS A 189 -15.72 0.26 0.94
CA LYS A 189 -16.55 -0.88 0.56
C LYS A 189 -17.66 -1.04 1.60
N ALA A 190 -18.91 -1.15 1.14
CA ALA A 190 -20.00 -1.50 2.05
C ALA A 190 -19.68 -2.82 2.76
N THR A 191 -19.74 -2.81 4.08
CA THR A 191 -19.76 -4.05 4.87
C THR A 191 -21.11 -4.71 4.62
N ALA A 192 -21.06 -5.90 4.02
CA ALA A 192 -22.23 -6.75 3.86
C ALA A 192 -22.67 -7.28 5.23
#